data_b8ca67c3fb1010dca8ef6c1b00e2b1a8
#
_entry.id   b8ca67c3fb1010dca8ef6c1b00e2b1a8
#
_cell.length_a   1.000
_cell.length_b   1.000
_cell.length_c   1.000
_cell.angle_alpha   90.00
_cell.angle_beta   90.00
_cell.angle_gamma   90.00
#
_symmetry.space_group_name_H-M   'P 1'
#
loop_
_entity.id
_entity.type
_entity.pdbx_description
1 polymer ?
#
loop_
_entity_poly.entity_id
_entity_poly.type
_entity_poly.pdbx_seq_one_letter_code
_entity_poly.pdbx_strand_id
1 'polypeptide(L)'
;MDVHHALPLLAGLSPVQFMRRHWQKKPLLVRGAIVDFKPLLSRMELFKLAASHDVESRSIIKNADKWRMKSGPFGPRSLPPTSRPDWTLLVQGVNEHHSGVHQLLQQFRFVPDARLDDVMVSFATPGGGVGPHFDSYDVFLLQASGRRRWKISQQKDLTLQEGVQIGRASCRERV
;
A
#
# COMPACT_ATOMS: atom_id res chain seq x y z
N MET A 1 -21.71 -10.77 -4.05
CA MET A 1 -20.57 -11.60 -4.56
C MET A 1 -20.73 -13.01 -4.05
N ASP A 2 -20.58 -14.04 -4.91
CA ASP A 2 -20.58 -15.44 -4.47
C ASP A 2 -19.23 -15.76 -3.78
N VAL A 3 -19.28 -16.01 -2.49
CA VAL A 3 -18.09 -16.30 -1.67
C VAL A 3 -17.49 -17.70 -1.89
N HIS A 4 -18.18 -18.56 -2.62
CA HIS A 4 -17.72 -19.89 -2.99
C HIS A 4 -17.09 -19.96 -4.38
N HIS A 5 -17.25 -18.91 -5.19
CA HIS A 5 -16.65 -18.85 -6.52
C HIS A 5 -15.14 -18.54 -6.45
N ALA A 6 -14.36 -19.24 -7.27
CA ALA A 6 -12.90 -19.03 -7.35
C ALA A 6 -12.58 -17.67 -7.98
N LEU A 7 -11.67 -16.90 -7.39
CA LEU A 7 -11.25 -15.60 -7.86
C LEU A 7 -9.79 -15.62 -8.33
N PRO A 8 -9.49 -15.15 -9.54
CA PRO A 8 -8.10 -14.95 -9.99
C PRO A 8 -7.29 -14.09 -9.01
N LEU A 9 -7.92 -13.05 -8.46
CA LEU A 9 -7.36 -12.17 -7.44
C LEU A 9 -6.82 -12.92 -6.20
N LEU A 10 -7.36 -14.10 -5.92
CA LEU A 10 -6.98 -14.96 -4.80
C LEU A 10 -6.25 -16.24 -5.25
N ALA A 11 -5.54 -16.21 -6.39
CA ALA A 11 -4.86 -17.37 -6.98
C ALA A 11 -5.81 -18.55 -7.26
N GLY A 12 -7.04 -18.29 -7.66
CA GLY A 12 -8.04 -19.31 -7.92
C GLY A 12 -8.70 -19.89 -6.65
N LEU A 13 -8.38 -19.36 -5.48
CA LEU A 13 -9.12 -19.71 -4.26
C LEU A 13 -10.47 -18.96 -4.25
N SER A 14 -11.48 -19.59 -3.66
CA SER A 14 -12.68 -18.85 -3.28
C SER A 14 -12.43 -17.97 -2.05
N PRO A 15 -13.21 -16.91 -1.83
CA PRO A 15 -13.15 -16.13 -0.60
C PRO A 15 -13.16 -16.96 0.68
N VAL A 16 -14.06 -17.96 0.77
CA VAL A 16 -14.12 -18.87 1.91
C VAL A 16 -12.81 -19.66 2.10
N GLN A 17 -12.23 -20.15 1.00
CA GLN A 17 -10.95 -20.86 1.06
C GLN A 17 -9.81 -19.94 1.47
N PHE A 18 -9.77 -18.70 0.94
CA PHE A 18 -8.80 -17.69 1.30
C PHE A 18 -8.86 -17.35 2.80
N MET A 19 -10.05 -17.00 3.31
CA MET A 19 -10.27 -16.71 4.73
C MET A 19 -9.82 -17.87 5.63
N ARG A 20 -10.11 -19.10 5.24
CA ARG A 20 -9.73 -20.28 6.02
C ARG A 20 -8.24 -20.56 6.00
N ARG A 21 -7.54 -20.33 4.87
CA ARG A 21 -6.15 -20.78 4.65
C ARG A 21 -5.12 -19.69 4.86
N HIS A 22 -5.46 -18.42 4.54
CA HIS A 22 -4.51 -17.30 4.46
C HIS A 22 -4.82 -16.16 5.41
N TRP A 23 -6.07 -15.70 5.48
CA TRP A 23 -6.45 -14.53 6.26
C TRP A 23 -5.94 -14.63 7.71
N GLN A 24 -5.15 -13.62 8.15
CA GLN A 24 -4.49 -13.57 9.46
C GLN A 24 -3.62 -14.80 9.82
N LYS A 25 -3.19 -15.60 8.84
CA LYS A 25 -2.42 -16.83 9.07
C LYS A 25 -1.10 -16.84 8.32
N LYS A 26 -1.14 -16.60 7.03
CA LYS A 26 0.06 -16.62 6.18
C LYS A 26 -0.13 -15.79 4.92
N PRO A 27 0.94 -15.19 4.39
CA PRO A 27 0.87 -14.43 3.16
C PRO A 27 0.46 -15.30 1.96
N LEU A 28 -0.15 -14.64 0.96
CA LEU A 28 -0.46 -15.20 -0.35
C LEU A 28 0.14 -14.32 -1.43
N LEU A 29 1.03 -14.85 -2.24
CA LEU A 29 1.56 -14.17 -3.42
C LEU A 29 0.76 -14.61 -4.65
N VAL A 30 0.15 -13.65 -5.35
CA VAL A 30 -0.58 -13.89 -6.59
C VAL A 30 0.07 -13.09 -7.72
N ARG A 31 0.59 -13.79 -8.73
CA ARG A 31 1.13 -13.14 -9.92
C ARG A 31 0.05 -13.02 -10.98
N GLY A 32 -0.03 -11.85 -11.63
CA GLY A 32 -1.09 -11.59 -12.62
C GLY A 32 -2.50 -11.65 -12.03
N ALA A 33 -2.66 -11.23 -10.78
CA ALA A 33 -3.93 -11.26 -10.07
C ALA A 33 -5.08 -10.55 -10.81
N ILE A 34 -4.75 -9.51 -11.55
CA ILE A 34 -5.65 -8.79 -12.45
C ILE A 34 -5.01 -8.81 -13.84
N VAL A 35 -5.68 -9.43 -14.79
CA VAL A 35 -5.19 -9.55 -16.16
C VAL A 35 -5.12 -8.16 -16.79
N ASP A 36 -4.03 -7.88 -17.52
CA ASP A 36 -3.79 -6.62 -18.25
C ASP A 36 -3.97 -5.36 -17.40
N PHE A 37 -3.68 -5.47 -16.09
CA PHE A 37 -3.81 -4.34 -15.17
C PHE A 37 -2.92 -3.17 -15.61
N LYS A 38 -3.55 -2.01 -15.77
CA LYS A 38 -2.86 -0.74 -16.04
C LYS A 38 -2.99 0.17 -14.82
N PRO A 39 -1.94 0.96 -14.51
CA PRO A 39 -2.03 1.95 -13.44
C PRO A 39 -3.27 2.85 -13.64
N LEU A 40 -4.09 2.98 -12.61
CA LEU A 40 -5.34 3.75 -12.65
C LEU A 40 -5.09 5.26 -12.56
N LEU A 41 -3.94 5.65 -11.98
CA LEU A 41 -3.51 7.04 -11.89
C LEU A 41 -2.14 7.20 -12.53
N SER A 42 -1.96 8.34 -13.20
CA SER A 42 -0.63 8.84 -13.54
C SER A 42 0.08 9.38 -12.31
N ARG A 43 1.42 9.49 -12.40
CA ARG A 43 2.21 10.14 -11.37
C ARG A 43 1.76 11.60 -11.11
N MET A 44 1.38 12.30 -12.16
CA MET A 44 0.94 13.70 -12.05
C MET A 44 -0.36 13.83 -11.26
N GLU A 45 -1.33 12.95 -11.50
CA GLU A 45 -2.58 12.91 -10.73
C GLU A 45 -2.34 12.57 -9.26
N LEU A 46 -1.47 11.60 -8.97
CA LEU A 46 -1.10 11.27 -7.60
C LEU A 46 -0.44 12.44 -6.87
N PHE A 47 0.44 13.19 -7.54
CA PHE A 47 1.11 14.36 -6.97
C PHE A 47 0.12 15.52 -6.77
N LYS A 48 -0.87 15.67 -7.66
CA LYS A 48 -1.96 16.63 -7.50
C LYS A 48 -2.82 16.31 -6.26
N LEU A 49 -3.14 15.04 -6.04
CA LEU A 49 -3.83 14.62 -4.81
C LEU A 49 -3.00 14.93 -3.57
N ALA A 50 -1.71 14.63 -3.59
CA ALA A 50 -0.81 14.92 -2.46
C ALA A 50 -0.66 16.41 -2.16
N ALA A 51 -1.04 17.31 -3.06
CA ALA A 51 -1.05 18.75 -2.87
C ALA A 51 -2.37 19.28 -2.29
N SER A 52 -3.42 18.46 -2.24
CA SER A 52 -4.72 18.84 -1.67
C SER A 52 -4.68 18.84 -0.15
N HIS A 53 -5.38 19.80 0.47
CA HIS A 53 -5.59 19.86 1.92
C HIS A 53 -6.56 18.79 2.43
N ASP A 54 -7.41 18.27 1.54
CA ASP A 54 -8.43 17.25 1.88
C ASP A 54 -7.90 15.82 1.75
N VAL A 55 -6.62 15.67 1.39
CA VAL A 55 -5.99 14.36 1.15
C VAL A 55 -4.80 14.17 2.07
N GLU A 56 -4.85 13.15 2.92
CA GLU A 56 -3.70 12.80 3.73
C GLU A 56 -2.58 12.25 2.84
N SER A 57 -1.40 12.83 2.97
CA SER A 57 -0.23 12.38 2.25
C SER A 57 1.04 12.47 3.08
N ARG A 58 2.01 11.59 2.79
CA ARG A 58 3.28 11.49 3.51
C ARG A 58 4.42 11.28 2.53
N SER A 59 5.51 12.00 2.71
CA SER A 59 6.77 11.79 1.98
C SER A 59 7.80 11.17 2.93
N ILE A 60 8.42 10.09 2.50
CA ILE A 60 9.41 9.34 3.26
C ILE A 60 10.72 9.34 2.47
N ILE A 61 11.79 9.84 3.09
CA ILE A 61 13.12 9.94 2.49
C ILE A 61 14.09 9.10 3.32
N LYS A 62 14.82 8.20 2.67
CA LYS A 62 15.91 7.47 3.27
C LYS A 62 17.22 8.25 3.06
N ASN A 63 17.94 8.53 4.13
CA ASN A 63 19.28 9.12 4.10
C ASN A 63 20.22 8.19 4.88
N ALA A 64 21.04 7.42 4.17
CA ALA A 64 21.81 6.32 4.73
C ALA A 64 20.91 5.36 5.53
N ASP A 65 21.09 5.24 6.84
CA ASP A 65 20.30 4.37 7.69
C ASP A 65 19.14 5.08 8.42
N LYS A 66 18.93 6.37 8.12
CA LYS A 66 17.89 7.17 8.76
C LYS A 66 16.73 7.43 7.82
N TRP A 67 15.53 7.33 8.34
CA TRP A 67 14.29 7.65 7.64
C TRP A 67 13.74 8.99 8.13
N ARG A 68 13.34 9.84 7.22
CA ARG A 68 12.68 11.09 7.53
C ARG A 68 11.31 11.12 6.87
N MET A 69 10.28 11.34 7.65
CA MET A 69 8.91 11.50 7.19
C MET A 69 8.49 12.96 7.29
N LYS A 70 7.71 13.41 6.30
CA LYS A 70 7.00 14.69 6.31
C LYS A 70 5.56 14.43 5.92
N SER A 71 4.63 15.10 6.58
CA SER A 71 3.21 15.11 6.20
C SER A 71 2.93 16.22 5.19
N GLY A 72 1.94 15.96 4.31
CA GLY A 72 1.41 16.93 3.36
C GLY A 72 0.54 18.00 4.03
N PRO A 73 -0.09 18.86 3.22
CA PRO A 73 -0.09 18.84 1.76
C PRO A 73 1.25 19.24 1.15
N PHE A 74 1.55 18.67 -0.04
CA PHE A 74 2.82 18.93 -0.73
C PHE A 74 2.64 19.86 -1.91
N GLY A 75 3.08 21.11 -1.78
CA GLY A 75 3.15 22.05 -2.89
C GLY A 75 4.14 21.60 -3.99
N PRO A 76 4.12 22.25 -5.16
CA PRO A 76 4.85 21.81 -6.36
C PRO A 76 6.36 21.63 -6.21
N ARG A 77 6.98 22.27 -5.21
CA ARG A 77 8.43 22.21 -4.94
C ARG A 77 8.78 21.57 -3.60
N SER A 78 7.81 21.05 -2.87
CA SER A 78 8.03 20.50 -1.53
C SER A 78 8.42 19.02 -1.54
N LEU A 79 8.16 18.30 -2.65
CA LEU A 79 8.63 16.94 -2.86
C LEU A 79 10.02 16.93 -3.52
N PRO A 80 10.85 15.91 -3.22
CA PRO A 80 12.10 15.74 -3.94
C PRO A 80 11.86 15.51 -5.43
N PRO A 81 12.82 15.88 -6.31
CA PRO A 81 12.70 15.57 -7.73
C PRO A 81 12.65 14.04 -7.95
N THR A 82 11.93 13.60 -8.98
CA THR A 82 11.78 12.17 -9.29
C THR A 82 13.08 11.49 -9.73
N SER A 83 14.08 12.27 -10.11
CA SER A 83 15.45 11.79 -10.38
C SER A 83 16.26 11.47 -9.12
N ARG A 84 15.86 12.00 -7.95
CA ARG A 84 16.47 11.66 -6.67
C ARG A 84 16.07 10.25 -6.27
N PRO A 85 17.01 9.37 -5.91
CA PRO A 85 16.70 8.05 -5.34
C PRO A 85 16.21 8.14 -3.89
N ASP A 86 15.82 6.99 -3.33
CA ASP A 86 15.60 6.75 -1.90
C ASP A 86 14.47 7.59 -1.27
N TRP A 87 13.38 7.81 -2.00
CA TRP A 87 12.20 8.41 -1.41
C TRP A 87 10.89 7.81 -1.94
N THR A 88 9.85 7.97 -1.13
CA THR A 88 8.50 7.46 -1.40
C THR A 88 7.47 8.53 -1.04
N LEU A 89 6.42 8.64 -1.85
CA LEU A 89 5.20 9.38 -1.55
C LEU A 89 4.09 8.35 -1.27
N LEU A 90 3.37 8.55 -0.18
CA LEU A 90 2.15 7.82 0.18
C LEU A 90 0.98 8.78 0.12
N VAL A 91 -0.14 8.37 -0.47
CA VAL A 91 -1.39 9.14 -0.56
C VAL A 91 -2.51 8.23 -0.10
N GLN A 92 -3.18 8.60 0.99
CA GLN A 92 -4.28 7.88 1.61
C GLN A 92 -5.61 8.19 0.94
N GLY A 93 -6.61 7.31 1.12
CA GLY A 93 -8.00 7.60 0.73
C GLY A 93 -8.21 7.83 -0.76
N VAL A 94 -7.33 7.35 -1.64
CA VAL A 94 -7.39 7.64 -3.08
C VAL A 94 -8.70 7.14 -3.71
N ASN A 95 -9.33 6.12 -3.14
CA ASN A 95 -10.66 5.63 -3.56
C ASN A 95 -11.78 6.67 -3.40
N GLU A 96 -11.63 7.66 -2.54
CA GLU A 96 -12.59 8.75 -2.35
C GLU A 96 -12.46 9.83 -3.43
N HIS A 97 -11.30 9.91 -4.07
CA HIS A 97 -10.93 10.95 -5.02
C HIS A 97 -10.80 10.46 -6.47
N HIS A 98 -10.84 9.14 -6.70
CA HIS A 98 -10.67 8.55 -8.03
C HIS A 98 -11.58 7.34 -8.25
N SER A 99 -12.53 7.46 -9.18
CA SER A 99 -13.55 6.45 -9.46
C SER A 99 -12.99 5.07 -9.83
N GLY A 100 -11.91 5.02 -10.63
CA GLY A 100 -11.26 3.75 -11.01
C GLY A 100 -10.63 3.06 -9.81
N VAL A 101 -10.08 3.80 -8.85
CA VAL A 101 -9.53 3.25 -7.61
C VAL A 101 -10.67 2.77 -6.69
N HIS A 102 -11.78 3.50 -6.65
CA HIS A 102 -12.98 3.05 -5.96
C HIS A 102 -13.50 1.72 -6.54
N GLN A 103 -13.56 1.60 -7.88
CA GLN A 103 -13.96 0.35 -8.54
C GLN A 103 -12.99 -0.80 -8.25
N LEU A 104 -11.68 -0.52 -8.14
CA LEU A 104 -10.71 -1.52 -7.72
C LEU A 104 -11.02 -2.03 -6.31
N LEU A 105 -11.31 -1.15 -5.35
CA LEU A 105 -11.68 -1.52 -3.98
C LEU A 105 -12.89 -2.45 -3.95
N GLN A 106 -13.87 -2.25 -4.85
CA GLN A 106 -15.07 -3.10 -4.91
C GLN A 106 -14.76 -4.58 -5.22
N GLN A 107 -13.60 -4.89 -5.81
CA GLN A 107 -13.20 -6.27 -6.08
C GLN A 107 -12.85 -7.03 -4.79
N PHE A 108 -12.60 -6.33 -3.68
CA PHE A 108 -12.26 -6.89 -2.38
C PHE A 108 -13.47 -7.03 -1.45
N ARG A 109 -14.70 -6.76 -1.92
CA ARG A 109 -15.94 -6.81 -1.10
C ARG A 109 -16.38 -8.22 -0.68
N PHE A 110 -15.53 -9.23 -0.87
CA PHE A 110 -15.63 -10.48 -0.10
C PHE A 110 -15.20 -10.29 1.37
N VAL A 111 -14.48 -9.21 1.66
CA VAL A 111 -14.34 -8.64 2.99
C VAL A 111 -15.51 -7.68 3.20
N PRO A 112 -16.21 -7.71 4.35
CA PRO A 112 -17.29 -6.76 4.63
C PRO A 112 -16.83 -5.31 4.55
N ASP A 113 -17.66 -4.42 4.01
CA ASP A 113 -17.34 -2.99 3.85
C ASP A 113 -16.88 -2.33 5.16
N ALA A 114 -17.47 -2.71 6.29
CA ALA A 114 -17.07 -2.22 7.61
C ALA A 114 -15.64 -2.63 8.04
N ARG A 115 -14.97 -3.47 7.25
CA ARG A 115 -13.58 -3.92 7.44
C ARG A 115 -12.66 -3.52 6.31
N LEU A 116 -13.19 -2.87 5.28
CA LEU A 116 -12.40 -2.23 4.24
C LEU A 116 -12.15 -0.79 4.69
N ASP A 117 -10.89 -0.43 4.81
CA ASP A 117 -10.49 0.92 5.18
C ASP A 117 -10.41 1.78 3.91
N ASP A 118 -9.23 1.97 3.36
CA ASP A 118 -9.02 2.79 2.18
C ASP A 118 -8.12 2.11 1.14
N VAL A 119 -7.92 2.81 0.03
CA VAL A 119 -6.84 2.50 -0.91
C VAL A 119 -5.77 3.56 -0.84
N MET A 120 -4.67 3.23 -0.19
CA MET A 120 -3.45 4.02 -0.23
C MET A 120 -2.68 3.74 -1.52
N VAL A 121 -2.29 4.79 -2.24
CA VAL A 121 -1.42 4.68 -3.41
C VAL A 121 -0.04 5.22 -3.11
N SER A 122 1.01 4.46 -3.46
CA SER A 122 2.39 4.88 -3.26
C SER A 122 3.15 5.02 -4.57
N PHE A 123 3.94 6.09 -4.68
CA PHE A 123 4.99 6.27 -5.67
C PHE A 123 6.35 6.17 -5.00
N ALA A 124 7.28 5.43 -5.59
CA ALA A 124 8.64 5.32 -5.06
C ALA A 124 9.67 5.46 -6.18
N THR A 125 10.75 6.18 -5.91
CA THR A 125 11.94 6.21 -6.76
C THR A 125 12.83 4.98 -6.50
N PRO A 126 13.83 4.68 -7.34
CA PRO A 126 14.79 3.62 -7.07
C PRO A 126 15.35 3.71 -5.64
N GLY A 127 15.36 2.61 -4.91
CA GLY A 127 15.78 2.57 -3.50
C GLY A 127 14.75 3.11 -2.50
N GLY A 128 13.68 3.74 -2.96
CA GLY A 128 12.60 4.24 -2.10
C GLY A 128 11.84 3.10 -1.41
N GLY A 129 11.34 3.39 -0.25
CA GLY A 129 10.57 2.48 0.60
C GLY A 129 10.02 3.21 1.80
N VAL A 130 9.47 2.45 2.74
CA VAL A 130 8.92 2.99 4.00
C VAL A 130 9.66 2.47 5.24
N GLY A 131 10.68 1.62 5.04
CA GLY A 131 11.42 0.99 6.13
C GLY A 131 10.68 -0.22 6.74
N PRO A 132 11.34 -0.93 7.66
CA PRO A 132 10.71 -2.01 8.40
C PRO A 132 9.61 -1.45 9.30
N HIS A 133 8.42 -2.02 9.24
CA HIS A 133 7.27 -1.66 10.07
C HIS A 133 6.33 -2.86 10.17
N PHE A 134 5.29 -2.75 10.95
CA PHE A 134 4.20 -3.71 10.99
C PHE A 134 2.86 -2.96 11.08
N ASP A 135 1.84 -3.53 10.44
CA ASP A 135 0.48 -2.99 10.41
C ASP A 135 -0.46 -3.80 11.32
N SER A 136 -1.42 -3.15 11.99
CA SER A 136 -2.38 -3.82 12.89
C SER A 136 -3.52 -4.52 12.16
N TYR A 137 -3.56 -4.44 10.83
CA TYR A 137 -4.58 -5.02 9.97
C TYR A 137 -3.96 -5.75 8.78
N ASP A 138 -4.75 -6.58 8.12
CA ASP A 138 -4.33 -7.26 6.89
C ASP A 138 -4.32 -6.27 5.72
N VAL A 139 -3.32 -6.39 4.83
CA VAL A 139 -3.15 -5.49 3.69
C VAL A 139 -3.09 -6.29 2.40
N PHE A 140 -3.81 -5.83 1.37
CA PHE A 140 -3.65 -6.28 0.00
C PHE A 140 -2.70 -5.35 -0.74
N LEU A 141 -1.55 -5.86 -1.17
CA LEU A 141 -0.52 -5.10 -1.87
C LEU A 141 -0.60 -5.37 -3.37
N LEU A 142 -1.02 -4.38 -4.15
CA LEU A 142 -1.09 -4.46 -5.60
C LEU A 142 0.07 -3.69 -6.23
N GLN A 143 0.96 -4.37 -6.96
CA GLN A 143 2.02 -3.73 -7.73
C GLN A 143 1.48 -3.26 -9.07
N ALA A 144 1.10 -1.99 -9.17
CA ALA A 144 0.48 -1.41 -10.35
C ALA A 144 1.48 -1.09 -11.47
N SER A 145 2.72 -0.73 -11.15
CA SER A 145 3.77 -0.39 -12.12
C SER A 145 5.16 -0.62 -11.53
N GLY A 146 6.12 -0.94 -12.39
CA GLY A 146 7.51 -1.14 -11.98
C GLY A 146 7.73 -2.44 -11.21
N ARG A 147 8.73 -2.42 -10.32
CA ARG A 147 9.13 -3.58 -9.51
C ARG A 147 9.40 -3.16 -8.08
N ARG A 148 8.89 -3.92 -7.11
CA ARG A 148 9.18 -3.71 -5.68
C ARG A 148 9.60 -5.03 -5.05
N ARG A 149 10.64 -4.99 -4.23
CA ARG A 149 11.07 -6.13 -3.44
C ARG A 149 10.46 -6.02 -2.04
N TRP A 150 9.63 -6.97 -1.69
CA TRP A 150 9.07 -7.10 -0.36
C TRP A 150 9.91 -8.06 0.47
N LYS A 151 10.11 -7.72 1.75
CA LYS A 151 10.73 -8.60 2.74
C LYS A 151 9.72 -8.76 3.86
N ILE A 152 9.31 -9.99 4.14
CA ILE A 152 8.32 -10.32 5.16
C ILE A 152 9.03 -11.04 6.28
N SER A 153 8.79 -10.61 7.52
CA SER A 153 9.30 -11.27 8.72
C SER A 153 8.18 -11.95 9.50
N GLN A 154 8.50 -13.08 10.12
CA GLN A 154 7.62 -13.78 11.06
C GLN A 154 8.15 -13.65 12.50
N GLN A 155 8.96 -12.65 12.77
CA GLN A 155 9.49 -12.40 14.11
C GLN A 155 8.36 -12.20 15.11
N LYS A 156 8.54 -12.81 16.29
CA LYS A 156 7.59 -12.65 17.40
C LYS A 156 7.82 -11.33 18.15
N ASP A 157 9.09 -10.91 18.24
CA ASP A 157 9.46 -9.63 18.79
C ASP A 157 9.24 -8.54 17.73
N LEU A 158 8.30 -7.65 18.01
CA LEU A 158 7.92 -6.53 17.16
C LEU A 158 8.45 -5.19 17.70
N THR A 159 9.43 -5.22 18.58
CA THR A 159 10.09 -4.02 19.11
C THR A 159 10.76 -3.28 17.94
N LEU A 160 10.35 -2.04 17.71
CA LEU A 160 10.99 -1.17 16.73
C LEU A 160 12.36 -0.76 17.24
N GLN A 161 13.37 -0.82 16.38
CA GLN A 161 14.69 -0.28 16.72
C GLN A 161 14.61 1.24 16.91
N GLU A 162 15.30 1.77 17.90
CA GLU A 162 15.40 3.21 18.11
C GLU A 162 15.91 3.92 16.85
N GLY A 163 15.30 5.03 16.51
CA GLY A 163 15.65 5.86 15.35
C GLY A 163 14.87 5.55 14.06
N VAL A 164 13.99 4.54 14.04
CA VAL A 164 13.06 4.29 12.93
C VAL A 164 11.73 4.98 13.24
N GLN A 165 11.67 6.29 13.07
CA GLN A 165 10.43 7.06 13.19
C GLN A 165 9.63 6.96 11.89
N ILE A 166 8.98 5.87 11.65
CA ILE A 166 7.90 5.76 10.67
C ILE A 166 6.62 5.52 11.46
N GLY A 167 5.90 6.60 11.67
CA GLY A 167 4.53 6.70 12.15
C GLY A 167 4.10 5.81 13.32
N ARG A 168 3.27 6.35 14.18
CA ARG A 168 2.43 5.58 15.11
C ARG A 168 1.40 4.74 14.32
N ALA A 169 1.83 3.70 13.69
CA ALA A 169 0.95 2.62 13.35
C ALA A 169 1.62 1.37 13.88
N SER A 170 1.09 0.83 14.95
CA SER A 170 1.41 -0.51 15.38
C SER A 170 0.76 -1.45 14.38
N CYS A 171 1.52 -2.03 13.47
CA CYS A 171 0.95 -2.64 12.29
C CYS A 171 1.61 -3.99 12.01
N ARG A 172 0.85 -5.07 11.90
CA ARG A 172 1.32 -6.36 11.39
C ARG A 172 1.07 -6.43 9.90
N GLU A 173 2.07 -6.19 9.09
CA GLU A 173 1.98 -6.49 7.67
C GLU A 173 2.10 -8.00 7.48
N ARG A 174 1.01 -8.62 7.08
CA ARG A 174 0.98 -9.98 6.55
C ARG A 174 0.61 -9.90 5.08
N VAL A 175 1.61 -9.95 4.26
CA VAL A 175 1.46 -10.09 2.80
C VAL A 175 1.32 -11.57 2.41
#